data_e07a089b930b4e0f80309402f201a812
#
_entry.id   e07a089b930b4e0f80309402f201a812
#
_cell.length_a   1.000
_cell.length_b   1.000
_cell.length_c   1.000
_cell.angle_alpha   90.00
_cell.angle_beta   90.00
_cell.angle_gamma   90.00
#
_symmetry.space_group_name_H-M   'P 1'
#
loop_
_entity.id
_entity.type
_entity.pdbx_description
1 polymer ?
#
loop_
_entity_poly.entity_id
_entity_poly.type
_entity_poly.pdbx_seq_one_letter_code
_entity_poly.pdbx_strand_id
1 'polypeptide(L)'
;MKRLTQTLAFCLLTVFTAVAQKNYVSEVWVSDLGNGKYKNPVLYADYSDPDACRVGDDFYMTSSSFNCLPGLQILHSKDLVNWTIIGAAVPNALSPCLLYTSDAADD
;
A
#
# COMPACT_ATOMS: atom_id res chain seq x y z
N MET A 1 -40.24 -25.71 -17.78
CA MET A 1 -40.37 -24.36 -17.22
C MET A 1 -39.81 -24.23 -15.80
N LYS A 2 -40.02 -25.16 -14.86
CA LYS A 2 -39.47 -25.05 -13.47
C LYS A 2 -37.93 -25.03 -13.34
N ARG A 3 -37.19 -25.66 -14.27
CA ARG A 3 -35.71 -25.68 -14.20
C ARG A 3 -35.04 -24.36 -14.68
N LEU A 4 -35.70 -23.64 -15.59
CA LEU A 4 -35.18 -22.37 -16.11
C LEU A 4 -35.30 -21.24 -15.08
N THR A 5 -36.36 -21.26 -14.28
CA THR A 5 -36.56 -20.27 -13.18
C THR A 5 -35.60 -20.47 -12.03
N GLN A 6 -35.19 -21.72 -11.73
CA GLN A 6 -34.17 -22.01 -10.69
C GLN A 6 -32.78 -21.55 -11.10
N THR A 7 -32.42 -21.70 -12.37
CA THR A 7 -31.11 -21.26 -12.88
C THR A 7 -31.00 -19.73 -12.89
N LEU A 8 -32.07 -19.01 -13.24
CA LEU A 8 -32.10 -17.53 -13.16
C LEU A 8 -31.99 -17.03 -11.72
N ALA A 9 -32.65 -17.67 -10.76
CA ALA A 9 -32.58 -17.30 -9.36
C ALA A 9 -31.18 -17.52 -8.77
N PHE A 10 -30.48 -18.56 -9.19
CA PHE A 10 -29.10 -18.82 -8.75
C PHE A 10 -28.10 -17.83 -9.34
N CYS A 11 -28.25 -17.40 -10.58
CA CYS A 11 -27.42 -16.35 -11.19
C CYS A 11 -27.66 -14.96 -10.57
N LEU A 12 -28.85 -14.67 -10.07
CA LEU A 12 -29.12 -13.38 -9.39
C LEU A 12 -28.51 -13.30 -7.99
N LEU A 13 -28.28 -14.44 -7.32
CA LEU A 13 -27.70 -14.43 -5.96
C LEU A 13 -26.19 -14.25 -5.93
N THR A 14 -25.48 -14.43 -7.08
CA THR A 14 -24.00 -14.31 -7.12
C THR A 14 -23.52 -12.88 -7.42
N VAL A 15 -24.38 -11.93 -7.68
CA VAL A 15 -24.00 -10.55 -8.06
C VAL A 15 -23.81 -9.62 -6.83
N PHE A 16 -24.10 -10.07 -5.61
CA PHE A 16 -24.17 -9.17 -4.45
C PHE A 16 -23.00 -9.22 -3.45
N THR A 17 -21.83 -9.69 -3.82
CA THR A 17 -20.67 -9.66 -2.90
C THR A 17 -19.43 -8.95 -3.45
N ALA A 18 -19.59 -7.95 -4.30
CA ALA A 18 -18.56 -6.94 -4.43
C ALA A 18 -18.71 -5.96 -3.24
N VAL A 19 -18.28 -6.40 -2.07
CA VAL A 19 -17.99 -5.46 -0.97
C VAL A 19 -16.86 -4.58 -1.49
N ALA A 20 -17.19 -3.38 -1.92
CA ALA A 20 -16.17 -2.38 -2.21
C ALA A 20 -15.33 -2.24 -0.94
N GLN A 21 -14.10 -2.69 -0.98
CA GLN A 21 -13.15 -2.54 0.11
C GLN A 21 -12.98 -1.04 0.30
N LYS A 22 -13.61 -0.50 1.33
CA LYS A 22 -13.53 0.91 1.65
C LYS A 22 -12.07 1.16 2.04
N ASN A 23 -11.34 1.90 1.21
CA ASN A 23 -10.00 2.31 1.55
C ASN A 23 -10.05 3.01 2.90
N TYR A 24 -9.24 2.54 3.84
CA TYR A 24 -9.12 3.19 5.13
C TYR A 24 -8.52 4.58 4.92
N VAL A 25 -9.25 5.59 5.36
CA VAL A 25 -8.76 6.97 5.40
C VAL A 25 -8.56 7.32 6.86
N SER A 26 -7.36 7.79 7.20
CA SER A 26 -7.05 8.21 8.56
C SER A 26 -7.96 9.37 8.98
N GLU A 27 -8.54 9.28 10.17
CA GLU A 27 -9.29 10.39 10.77
C GLU A 27 -8.37 11.38 11.51
N VAL A 28 -7.13 10.96 11.79
CA VAL A 28 -6.14 11.75 12.53
C VAL A 28 -5.40 12.72 11.62
N TRP A 29 -5.03 12.27 10.43
CA TRP A 29 -4.29 13.07 9.48
C TRP A 29 -4.70 12.75 8.05
N VAL A 30 -5.16 13.78 7.34
CA VAL A 30 -5.45 13.74 5.90
C VAL A 30 -4.68 14.88 5.26
N SER A 31 -3.71 14.55 4.42
CA SER A 31 -2.88 15.53 3.71
C SER A 31 -3.63 16.23 2.60
N ASP A 32 -4.45 15.51 1.84
CA ASP A 32 -5.27 16.04 0.76
C ASP A 32 -6.44 16.86 1.32
N LEU A 33 -6.55 18.11 0.89
CA LEU A 33 -7.61 19.04 1.30
C LEU A 33 -8.84 18.98 0.37
N GLY A 34 -8.82 18.15 -0.69
CA GLY A 34 -9.93 17.97 -1.61
C GLY A 34 -10.23 19.16 -2.53
N ASN A 35 -9.38 20.18 -2.55
CA ASN A 35 -9.57 21.42 -3.32
C ASN A 35 -8.36 21.74 -4.23
N GLY A 36 -7.58 20.71 -4.60
CA GLY A 36 -6.34 20.84 -5.35
C GLY A 36 -5.16 21.35 -4.53
N LYS A 37 -5.29 21.40 -3.21
CA LYS A 37 -4.23 21.76 -2.27
C LYS A 37 -3.98 20.61 -1.30
N TYR A 38 -2.80 20.56 -0.75
CA TYR A 38 -2.42 19.60 0.29
C TYR A 38 -1.62 20.31 1.39
N LYS A 39 -1.49 19.63 2.53
CA LYS A 39 -0.68 20.07 3.66
C LYS A 39 0.43 19.05 3.94
N ASN A 40 1.57 19.56 4.39
CA ASN A 40 2.69 18.74 4.83
C ASN A 40 2.55 18.31 6.29
N PRO A 41 3.11 17.14 6.67
CA PRO A 41 3.69 16.15 5.77
C PRO A 41 2.62 15.40 4.96
N VAL A 42 2.91 15.02 3.71
CA VAL A 42 1.99 14.19 2.89
C VAL A 42 1.78 12.81 3.51
N LEU A 43 2.81 12.27 4.15
CA LEU A 43 2.79 11.04 4.93
C LEU A 43 3.14 11.38 6.38
N TYR A 44 2.21 11.16 7.30
CA TYR A 44 2.41 11.40 8.74
C TYR A 44 2.88 10.11 9.40
N ALA A 45 4.10 9.67 9.06
CA ALA A 45 4.74 8.48 9.57
C ALA A 45 6.26 8.56 9.31
N ASP A 46 7.01 7.62 9.91
CA ASP A 46 8.45 7.50 9.70
C ASP A 46 8.73 6.83 8.35
N TYR A 47 9.07 7.65 7.37
CA TYR A 47 9.55 7.25 6.06
C TYR A 47 10.92 7.88 5.84
N SER A 48 11.95 7.30 6.48
CA SER A 48 13.33 7.77 6.39
C SER A 48 13.94 7.42 5.05
N ASP A 49 14.75 8.33 4.52
CA ASP A 49 15.50 8.16 3.29
C ASP A 49 14.64 7.60 2.13
N PRO A 50 13.53 8.27 1.81
CA PRO A 50 12.62 7.78 0.79
C PRO A 50 13.26 7.89 -0.60
N ASP A 51 13.10 6.84 -1.39
CA ASP A 51 13.41 6.84 -2.82
C ASP A 51 12.13 6.61 -3.62
N ALA A 52 11.94 7.41 -4.66
CA ALA A 52 10.73 7.39 -5.46
C ALA A 52 11.02 7.38 -6.96
N CYS A 53 10.19 6.65 -7.71
CA CYS A 53 10.26 6.61 -9.15
C CYS A 53 8.87 6.79 -9.78
N ARG A 54 8.87 7.25 -11.03
CA ARG A 54 7.66 7.36 -11.85
C ARG A 54 7.67 6.30 -12.95
N VAL A 55 6.55 5.63 -13.12
CA VAL A 55 6.32 4.67 -14.21
C VAL A 55 5.00 5.02 -14.90
N GLY A 56 5.07 5.63 -16.07
CA GLY A 56 3.88 6.16 -16.74
C GLY A 56 3.21 7.26 -15.92
N ASP A 57 1.97 7.03 -15.51
CA ASP A 57 1.18 7.95 -14.68
C ASP A 57 1.13 7.53 -13.21
N ASP A 58 1.97 6.57 -12.84
CA ASP A 58 2.05 6.04 -11.49
C ASP A 58 3.36 6.44 -10.82
N PHE A 59 3.29 6.66 -9.51
CA PHE A 59 4.44 6.93 -8.66
C PHE A 59 4.58 5.81 -7.64
N TYR A 60 5.80 5.35 -7.46
CA TYR A 60 6.15 4.32 -6.48
C TYR A 60 7.23 4.87 -5.56
N MET A 61 7.14 4.53 -4.29
CA MET A 61 8.09 4.95 -3.28
C MET A 61 8.42 3.79 -2.35
N THR A 62 9.66 3.72 -1.93
CA THR A 62 10.10 2.90 -0.81
C THR A 62 10.90 3.75 0.16
N SER A 63 11.06 3.27 1.38
CA SER A 63 11.87 3.93 2.40
C SER A 63 12.46 2.91 3.36
N SER A 64 13.40 3.34 4.18
CA SER A 64 13.91 2.53 5.28
C SER A 64 12.77 2.14 6.21
N SER A 65 12.72 0.87 6.58
CA SER A 65 11.84 0.34 7.62
C SER A 65 12.59 0.05 8.92
N PHE A 66 13.86 0.46 8.98
CA PHE A 66 14.76 0.15 10.09
C PHE A 66 14.80 -1.36 10.33
N ASN A 67 14.54 -1.81 11.55
CA ASN A 67 14.45 -3.21 11.95
C ASN A 67 13.01 -3.77 11.95
N CYS A 68 12.06 -3.05 11.37
CA CYS A 68 10.66 -3.45 11.32
C CYS A 68 10.36 -4.38 10.14
N LEU A 69 9.48 -5.35 10.35
CA LEU A 69 8.95 -6.22 9.31
C LEU A 69 7.43 -6.02 9.15
N PRO A 70 6.94 -6.12 7.93
CA PRO A 70 7.63 -6.32 6.65
C PRO A 70 8.49 -5.11 6.29
N GLY A 71 9.71 -5.38 5.81
CA GLY A 71 10.70 -4.35 5.50
C GLY A 71 10.58 -3.78 4.09
N LEU A 72 11.07 -2.54 3.90
CA LEU A 72 11.05 -1.83 2.63
C LEU A 72 9.64 -1.81 2.04
N GLN A 73 8.73 -1.14 2.72
CA GLN A 73 7.36 -0.97 2.25
C GLN A 73 7.34 -0.28 0.89
N ILE A 74 6.50 -0.78 0.01
CA ILE A 74 6.30 -0.19 -1.31
C ILE A 74 4.96 0.55 -1.30
N LEU A 75 5.03 1.84 -1.56
CA LEU A 75 3.87 2.71 -1.67
C LEU A 75 3.63 3.07 -3.13
N HIS A 76 2.37 3.28 -3.45
CA HIS A 76 1.89 3.71 -4.76
C HIS A 76 1.04 4.95 -4.63
N SER A 77 1.18 5.87 -5.58
CA SER A 77 0.36 7.08 -5.70
C SER A 77 0.13 7.43 -7.17
N LYS A 78 -0.97 8.14 -7.44
CA LYS A 78 -1.26 8.76 -8.75
C LYS A 78 -0.97 10.27 -8.77
N ASP A 79 -0.79 10.90 -7.62
CA ASP A 79 -0.77 12.36 -7.47
C ASP A 79 0.31 12.87 -6.50
N LEU A 80 1.15 11.98 -5.95
CA LEU A 80 2.18 12.27 -4.95
C LEU A 80 1.64 12.76 -3.59
N VAL A 81 0.34 12.80 -3.41
CA VAL A 81 -0.32 13.24 -2.18
C VAL A 81 -1.01 12.08 -1.49
N ASN A 82 -1.76 11.29 -2.27
CA ASN A 82 -2.49 10.14 -1.79
C ASN A 82 -1.68 8.86 -2.03
N TRP A 83 -1.08 8.34 -0.96
CA TRP A 83 -0.23 7.15 -1.01
C TRP A 83 -0.91 5.94 -0.40
N THR A 84 -0.72 4.79 -1.01
CA THR A 84 -1.25 3.51 -0.54
C THR A 84 -0.12 2.49 -0.48
N ILE A 85 0.01 1.77 0.64
CA ILE A 85 0.95 0.65 0.76
C ILE A 85 0.40 -0.50 -0.08
N ILE A 86 1.19 -0.94 -1.06
CA ILE A 86 0.83 -2.04 -1.97
C ILE A 86 1.62 -3.32 -1.71
N GLY A 87 2.65 -3.26 -0.90
CA GLY A 87 3.47 -4.42 -0.58
C GLY A 87 4.71 -4.06 0.21
N ALA A 88 5.63 -5.01 0.28
CA ALA A 88 6.96 -4.85 0.85
C ALA A 88 7.96 -5.67 0.07
N ALA A 89 9.18 -5.14 -0.12
CA ALA A 89 10.26 -5.86 -0.81
C ALA A 89 10.85 -6.97 0.08
N VAL A 90 10.78 -6.80 1.40
CA VAL A 90 11.24 -7.80 2.38
C VAL A 90 10.06 -8.22 3.26
N PRO A 91 9.22 -9.15 2.78
CA PRO A 91 8.01 -9.55 3.49
C PRO A 91 8.27 -10.35 4.77
N ASN A 92 9.41 -11.02 4.86
CA ASN A 92 9.79 -11.90 5.98
C ASN A 92 11.17 -11.56 6.50
N ALA A 93 11.49 -12.06 7.71
CA ALA A 93 12.81 -11.90 8.28
C ALA A 93 13.89 -12.44 7.34
N LEU A 94 14.93 -11.66 7.17
CA LEU A 94 16.12 -12.07 6.41
C LEU A 94 16.78 -13.25 7.13
N SER A 95 17.43 -14.12 6.34
CA SER A 95 18.26 -15.19 6.90
C SER A 95 19.31 -14.59 7.86
N PRO A 96 19.61 -15.26 8.99
CA PRO A 96 20.66 -14.80 9.91
C PRO A 96 21.99 -14.48 9.22
N CYS A 97 22.32 -15.18 8.13
CA CYS A 97 23.49 -14.92 7.33
C CYS A 97 23.52 -13.53 6.69
N LEU A 98 22.37 -12.99 6.31
CA LEU A 98 22.26 -11.64 5.73
C LEU A 98 22.24 -10.54 6.81
N LEU A 99 21.85 -10.86 8.03
CA LEU A 99 21.89 -9.92 9.15
C LEU A 99 23.34 -9.66 9.61
N TYR A 100 24.23 -10.65 9.47
CA TYR A 100 25.64 -10.52 9.81
C TYR A 100 26.45 -9.69 8.80
N THR A 101 26.00 -9.54 7.57
CA THR A 101 26.74 -8.78 6.55
C THR A 101 26.50 -7.28 6.64
N SER A 102 25.48 -6.81 7.35
CA SER A 102 25.25 -5.39 7.57
C SER A 102 26.11 -4.80 8.70
N ASP A 103 26.55 -5.63 9.65
CA ASP A 103 27.41 -5.22 10.77
C ASP A 103 28.91 -5.09 10.35
N ALA A 104 29.28 -5.65 9.21
CA ALA A 104 30.67 -5.65 8.73
C ALA A 104 31.04 -4.37 7.94
N ALA A 105 30.12 -3.44 7.74
CA ALA A 105 30.35 -2.22 6.99
C ALA A 105 30.64 -0.98 7.88
N ASP A 106 30.56 -1.12 9.20
CA ASP A 106 30.76 -0.04 10.17
C ASP A 106 32.15 -0.06 10.85
N ASP A 107 33.12 -0.88 10.39
CA ASP A 107 34.50 -0.90 10.85
C ASP A 107 35.47 -0.21 9.88
#